data_52f6786b341772fbf0858d37748bc803
#
_entry.id   52f6786b341772fbf0858d37748bc803
#
_cell.length_a   1.000
_cell.length_b   1.000
_cell.length_c   1.000
_cell.angle_alpha   90.00
_cell.angle_beta   90.00
_cell.angle_gamma   90.00
#
_symmetry.space_group_name_H-M   'P 1'
#
loop_
_entity.id
_entity.type
_entity.pdbx_description
1 polymer ?
#
loop_
_entity_poly.entity_id
_entity_poly.type
_entity_poly.pdbx_seq_one_letter_code
_entity_poly.pdbx_strand_id
1 'polypeptide(L)'
;FGKVVFVIREEFSEQFKAIFEPKLAGKIETDYVYQHLDAHLGDYVRLDSRTKPWGTAHAVLCSADKIAEPFAVINADDFYGRDAFEKAYEFLIKGCSAQNYAIVGYQLTQTLSSHGTVNRGVCSVNEEGNLTGVVERLNISEKEGTIFAEDGFEPKQLSEQTIVSMNFWCFHPSIFEYSSKLFHDFLQERGAEEKSEFFIPLVADRFMNEGAGKVEVIPTTAIWFGVTYKADAPAVRAAIENL
;
A
#
# COMPACT_ATOMS: atom_id res chain seq x y z
N PHE A 1 14.80 6.66 7.53
CA PHE A 1 14.63 5.21 7.56
C PHE A 1 16.00 4.53 7.64
N GLY A 2 16.17 3.59 8.56
CA GLY A 2 17.45 2.89 8.78
C GLY A 2 17.45 1.45 8.27
N LYS A 3 16.25 0.88 8.07
CA LYS A 3 16.07 -0.53 7.66
C LYS A 3 14.95 -0.66 6.64
N VAL A 4 15.12 -1.59 5.69
CA VAL A 4 14.06 -2.06 4.80
C VAL A 4 13.87 -3.58 4.98
N VAL A 5 12.61 -4.00 5.13
CA VAL A 5 12.20 -5.40 5.18
C VAL A 5 11.47 -5.72 3.89
N PHE A 6 12.06 -6.57 3.06
CA PHE A 6 11.43 -7.01 1.82
C PHE A 6 10.55 -8.22 2.07
N VAL A 7 9.25 -8.09 1.76
CA VAL A 7 8.33 -9.22 1.76
C VAL A 7 8.27 -9.76 0.34
N ILE A 8 8.80 -10.95 0.15
CA ILE A 8 8.96 -11.58 -1.17
C ILE A 8 8.45 -13.03 -1.15
N ARG A 9 8.34 -13.63 -2.32
CA ARG A 9 8.11 -15.08 -2.44
C ARG A 9 9.45 -15.80 -2.38
N GLU A 10 9.53 -16.89 -1.63
CA GLU A 10 10.78 -17.62 -1.38
C GLU A 10 11.47 -18.06 -2.68
N GLU A 11 10.70 -18.49 -3.66
CA GLU A 11 11.19 -18.95 -4.96
C GLU A 11 11.98 -17.89 -5.75
N PHE A 12 11.79 -16.60 -5.46
CA PHE A 12 12.52 -15.49 -6.09
C PHE A 12 13.64 -14.92 -5.22
N SER A 13 13.82 -15.45 -4.00
CA SER A 13 14.71 -14.90 -3.00
C SER A 13 16.15 -14.70 -3.50
N GLU A 14 16.75 -15.74 -4.07
CA GLU A 14 18.14 -15.70 -4.51
C GLU A 14 18.35 -14.66 -5.65
N GLN A 15 17.44 -14.63 -6.63
CA GLN A 15 17.53 -13.67 -7.72
C GLN A 15 17.33 -12.23 -7.23
N PHE A 16 16.38 -12.05 -6.31
CA PHE A 16 16.08 -10.74 -5.73
C PHE A 16 17.29 -10.21 -4.95
N LYS A 17 17.86 -11.01 -4.06
CA LYS A 17 19.05 -10.67 -3.28
C LYS A 17 20.23 -10.34 -4.18
N ALA A 18 20.52 -11.17 -5.17
CA ALA A 18 21.64 -10.95 -6.10
C ALA A 18 21.54 -9.59 -6.84
N ILE A 19 20.33 -9.09 -7.08
CA ILE A 19 20.11 -7.80 -7.77
C ILE A 19 20.16 -6.61 -6.79
N PHE A 20 19.54 -6.74 -5.61
CA PHE A 20 19.29 -5.60 -4.72
C PHE A 20 20.35 -5.43 -3.63
N GLU A 21 20.87 -6.51 -3.05
CA GLU A 21 21.87 -6.40 -1.98
C GLU A 21 23.11 -5.58 -2.37
N PRO A 22 23.71 -5.76 -3.55
CA PRO A 22 24.89 -4.95 -3.94
C PRO A 22 24.56 -3.46 -4.07
N LYS A 23 23.30 -3.11 -4.37
CA LYS A 23 22.85 -1.71 -4.54
C LYS A 23 22.57 -1.02 -3.21
N LEU A 24 22.19 -1.79 -2.21
CA LEU A 24 21.77 -1.31 -0.88
C LEU A 24 22.88 -1.42 0.17
N ALA A 25 23.87 -2.26 -0.08
CA ALA A 25 25.00 -2.48 0.83
C ALA A 25 25.65 -1.17 1.29
N GLY A 26 25.76 -0.96 2.58
CA GLY A 26 26.32 0.24 3.20
C GLY A 26 25.43 1.49 3.14
N LYS A 27 24.22 1.41 2.56
CA LYS A 27 23.27 2.52 2.47
C LYS A 27 22.10 2.39 3.43
N ILE A 28 21.59 1.17 3.59
CA ILE A 28 20.45 0.86 4.45
C ILE A 28 20.54 -0.60 4.87
N GLU A 29 20.11 -0.90 6.11
CA GLU A 29 19.97 -2.28 6.57
C GLU A 29 18.87 -2.99 5.79
N THR A 30 19.10 -4.23 5.39
CA THR A 30 18.12 -5.04 4.63
C THR A 30 17.80 -6.33 5.36
N ASP A 31 16.51 -6.69 5.39
CA ASP A 31 16.03 -7.98 5.89
C ASP A 31 14.96 -8.53 4.94
N TYR A 32 14.66 -9.82 5.05
CA TYR A 32 13.77 -10.51 4.13
C TYR A 32 12.77 -11.35 4.90
N VAL A 33 11.54 -11.35 4.40
CA VAL A 33 10.43 -12.15 4.90
C VAL A 33 9.75 -12.84 3.72
N TYR A 34 9.35 -14.09 3.94
CA TYR A 34 8.65 -14.86 2.92
C TYR A 34 7.16 -14.95 3.22
N GLN A 35 6.34 -14.52 2.26
CA GLN A 35 4.91 -14.67 2.35
C GLN A 35 4.48 -16.09 1.95
N HIS A 36 4.51 -17.01 2.91
CA HIS A 36 4.01 -18.36 2.70
C HIS A 36 2.48 -18.43 2.81
N LEU A 37 1.87 -19.31 2.01
CA LEU A 37 0.41 -19.53 2.03
C LEU A 37 -0.09 -20.10 3.37
N ASP A 38 0.77 -20.79 4.10
CA ASP A 38 0.45 -21.44 5.39
C ASP A 38 0.83 -20.55 6.59
N ALA A 39 1.34 -19.32 6.38
CA ALA A 39 1.68 -18.42 7.47
C ALA A 39 0.43 -17.82 8.12
N HIS A 40 0.44 -17.75 9.45
CA HIS A 40 -0.61 -17.13 10.28
C HIS A 40 -2.00 -17.77 10.18
N LEU A 41 -2.14 -18.99 9.66
CA LEU A 41 -3.44 -19.66 9.53
C LEU A 41 -4.07 -20.09 10.86
N GLY A 42 -3.27 -20.24 11.93
CA GLY A 42 -3.72 -20.88 13.17
C GLY A 42 -4.22 -22.31 12.89
N ASP A 43 -5.46 -22.61 13.32
CA ASP A 43 -6.10 -23.91 13.09
C ASP A 43 -6.85 -23.99 11.74
N TYR A 44 -6.84 -22.92 10.93
CA TYR A 44 -7.49 -22.94 9.63
C TYR A 44 -6.72 -23.79 8.62
N VAL A 45 -7.45 -24.69 7.93
CA VAL A 45 -6.89 -25.54 6.87
C VAL A 45 -7.27 -24.92 5.53
N ARG A 46 -6.29 -24.38 4.81
CA ARG A 46 -6.53 -23.82 3.47
C ARG A 46 -6.84 -24.89 2.44
N LEU A 47 -7.49 -24.49 1.35
CA LEU A 47 -7.69 -25.35 0.19
C LEU A 47 -6.34 -25.68 -0.48
N ASP A 48 -6.13 -26.94 -0.84
CA ASP A 48 -4.93 -27.39 -1.57
C ASP A 48 -4.81 -26.72 -2.95
N SER A 49 -5.94 -26.37 -3.56
CA SER A 49 -6.00 -25.67 -4.85
C SER A 49 -5.60 -24.21 -4.79
N ARG A 50 -5.50 -23.62 -3.59
CA ARG A 50 -5.13 -22.21 -3.44
C ARG A 50 -3.65 -21.99 -3.75
N THR A 51 -3.37 -21.23 -4.80
CA THR A 51 -2.02 -20.81 -5.20
C THR A 51 -1.80 -19.29 -5.04
N LYS A 52 -2.90 -18.53 -4.91
CA LYS A 52 -2.84 -17.07 -4.78
C LYS A 52 -2.47 -16.66 -3.35
N PRO A 53 -1.48 -15.76 -3.16
CA PRO A 53 -1.18 -15.18 -1.85
C PRO A 53 -2.42 -14.54 -1.22
N TRP A 54 -2.43 -14.44 0.12
CA TRP A 54 -3.58 -13.94 0.87
C TRP A 54 -3.79 -12.42 0.77
N GLY A 55 -2.90 -11.68 0.11
CA GLY A 55 -3.03 -10.24 -0.11
C GLY A 55 -2.01 -9.42 0.67
N THR A 56 -2.10 -8.09 0.51
CA THR A 56 -1.10 -7.13 1.01
C THR A 56 -1.07 -7.01 2.54
N ALA A 57 -2.22 -7.10 3.22
CA ALA A 57 -2.23 -7.07 4.68
C ALA A 57 -1.63 -8.34 5.29
N HIS A 58 -1.82 -9.49 4.66
CA HIS A 58 -1.14 -10.73 5.08
C HIS A 58 0.38 -10.64 4.82
N ALA A 59 0.82 -10.02 3.73
CA ALA A 59 2.24 -9.78 3.47
C ALA A 59 2.86 -8.94 4.59
N VAL A 60 2.19 -7.86 5.02
CA VAL A 60 2.61 -7.05 6.16
C VAL A 60 2.63 -7.89 7.45
N LEU A 61 1.60 -8.67 7.71
CA LEU A 61 1.52 -9.52 8.90
C LEU A 61 2.68 -10.51 9.00
N CYS A 62 3.15 -11.06 7.86
CA CYS A 62 4.32 -11.95 7.83
C CYS A 62 5.61 -11.27 8.31
N SER A 63 5.68 -9.93 8.35
CA SER A 63 6.86 -9.20 8.80
C SER A 63 6.88 -8.87 10.31
N ALA A 64 5.89 -9.32 11.08
CA ALA A 64 5.70 -8.97 12.49
C ALA A 64 6.94 -9.22 13.36
N ASP A 65 7.63 -10.33 13.16
CA ASP A 65 8.83 -10.69 13.94
C ASP A 65 10.08 -9.86 13.58
N LYS A 66 10.02 -9.06 12.52
CA LYS A 66 11.15 -8.24 12.02
C LYS A 66 11.01 -6.76 12.31
N ILE A 67 9.84 -6.31 12.77
CA ILE A 67 9.49 -4.91 12.92
C ILE A 67 8.95 -4.65 14.33
N ALA A 68 9.70 -3.86 15.10
CA ALA A 68 9.36 -3.48 16.46
C ALA A 68 9.14 -1.96 16.62
N GLU A 69 9.33 -1.19 15.56
CA GLU A 69 9.24 0.27 15.54
C GLU A 69 8.12 0.74 14.59
N PRO A 70 7.61 1.98 14.70
CA PRO A 70 6.75 2.54 13.68
C PRO A 70 7.38 2.46 12.30
N PHE A 71 6.61 2.07 11.31
CA PHE A 71 7.12 1.71 9.98
C PHE A 71 6.22 2.17 8.85
N ALA A 72 6.80 2.30 7.67
CA ALA A 72 6.08 2.55 6.44
C ALA A 72 5.95 1.27 5.60
N VAL A 73 4.84 1.16 4.89
CA VAL A 73 4.60 0.11 3.89
C VAL A 73 4.46 0.75 2.53
N ILE A 74 5.20 0.24 1.56
CA ILE A 74 5.16 0.69 0.15
C ILE A 74 5.18 -0.52 -0.78
N ASN A 75 4.75 -0.33 -2.01
CA ASN A 75 5.00 -1.30 -3.08
C ASN A 75 6.47 -1.20 -3.53
N ALA A 76 7.10 -2.33 -3.77
CA ALA A 76 8.52 -2.39 -4.10
C ALA A 76 8.87 -1.94 -5.54
N ASP A 77 7.86 -1.85 -6.41
CA ASP A 77 7.95 -1.53 -7.82
C ASP A 77 7.46 -0.12 -8.19
N ASP A 78 7.10 0.68 -7.17
CA ASP A 78 6.62 2.04 -7.32
C ASP A 78 7.68 3.08 -6.88
N PHE A 79 7.66 4.25 -7.51
CA PHE A 79 8.43 5.42 -7.09
C PHE A 79 7.51 6.45 -6.43
N TYR A 80 7.80 6.81 -5.20
CA TYR A 80 6.92 7.62 -4.35
C TYR A 80 7.36 9.09 -4.20
N GLY A 81 8.59 9.42 -4.64
CA GLY A 81 9.15 10.76 -4.49
C GLY A 81 9.61 11.08 -3.06
N ARG A 82 10.55 12.03 -2.96
CA ARG A 82 11.23 12.35 -1.72
C ARG A 82 10.31 12.98 -0.66
N ASP A 83 9.46 13.93 -1.06
CA ASP A 83 8.53 14.63 -0.15
C ASP A 83 7.62 13.65 0.61
N ALA A 84 7.14 12.59 -0.06
CA ALA A 84 6.32 11.56 0.56
C ALA A 84 7.06 10.82 1.68
N PHE A 85 8.33 10.45 1.46
CA PHE A 85 9.16 9.80 2.48
C PHE A 85 9.51 10.73 3.64
N GLU A 86 9.80 12.01 3.39
CA GLU A 86 10.11 12.99 4.42
C GLU A 86 8.91 13.18 5.35
N LYS A 87 7.71 13.36 4.79
CA LYS A 87 6.46 13.52 5.55
C LYS A 87 6.06 12.25 6.30
N ALA A 88 6.16 11.08 5.64
CA ALA A 88 5.92 9.81 6.30
C ALA A 88 6.87 9.59 7.49
N TYR A 89 8.16 9.89 7.33
CA TYR A 89 9.15 9.80 8.40
C TYR A 89 8.80 10.75 9.57
N GLU A 90 8.44 11.98 9.27
CA GLU A 90 8.04 12.95 10.29
C GLU A 90 6.83 12.46 11.09
N PHE A 91 5.81 11.92 10.43
CA PHE A 91 4.66 11.33 11.10
C PHE A 91 5.04 10.14 11.97
N LEU A 92 5.87 9.22 11.46
CA LEU A 92 6.28 8.02 12.18
C LEU A 92 7.01 8.33 13.49
N ILE A 93 7.80 9.40 13.54
CA ILE A 93 8.54 9.78 14.74
C ILE A 93 7.78 10.70 15.70
N LYS A 94 6.72 11.40 15.25
CA LYS A 94 6.02 12.42 16.05
C LYS A 94 4.55 12.10 16.32
N GLY A 95 3.86 11.48 15.37
CA GLY A 95 2.40 11.32 15.38
C GLY A 95 1.92 9.88 15.48
N CYS A 96 2.73 8.92 15.06
CA CYS A 96 2.35 7.51 15.00
C CYS A 96 2.18 6.90 16.40
N SER A 97 1.07 6.22 16.63
CA SER A 97 0.78 5.51 17.88
C SER A 97 -0.13 4.31 17.62
N ALA A 98 -0.42 3.54 18.68
CA ALA A 98 -1.34 2.40 18.59
C ALA A 98 -2.76 2.78 18.14
N GLN A 99 -3.18 4.03 18.29
CA GLN A 99 -4.48 4.56 17.86
C GLN A 99 -4.40 5.57 16.71
N ASN A 100 -3.22 5.83 16.18
CA ASN A 100 -3.03 6.82 15.11
C ASN A 100 -2.07 6.31 14.04
N TYR A 101 -2.64 5.91 12.91
CA TYR A 101 -1.94 5.50 11.69
C TYR A 101 -2.05 6.59 10.64
N ALA A 102 -1.39 6.43 9.51
CA ALA A 102 -1.55 7.34 8.39
C ALA A 102 -1.43 6.66 7.03
N ILE A 103 -1.94 7.36 6.03
CA ILE A 103 -1.72 7.08 4.61
C ILE A 103 -1.16 8.32 3.94
N VAL A 104 -0.17 8.16 3.07
CA VAL A 104 0.29 9.27 2.22
C VAL A 104 -0.67 9.41 1.05
N GLY A 105 -1.33 10.57 0.98
CA GLY A 105 -2.32 10.89 -0.03
C GLY A 105 -1.72 11.68 -1.19
N TYR A 106 -1.86 11.18 -2.39
CA TYR A 106 -1.40 11.83 -3.63
C TYR A 106 -2.54 12.57 -4.31
N GLN A 107 -2.26 13.68 -4.95
CA GLN A 107 -3.22 14.27 -5.87
C GLN A 107 -3.41 13.34 -7.08
N LEU A 108 -4.64 13.12 -7.49
CA LEU A 108 -4.97 12.22 -8.61
C LEU A 108 -4.20 12.56 -9.87
N THR A 109 -4.06 13.87 -10.19
CA THR A 109 -3.30 14.37 -11.33
C THR A 109 -1.84 13.95 -11.36
N GLN A 110 -1.24 13.69 -10.19
CA GLN A 110 0.16 13.25 -10.05
C GLN A 110 0.33 11.73 -10.22
N THR A 111 -0.74 11.00 -10.55
CA THR A 111 -0.76 9.53 -10.63
C THR A 111 -1.38 9.00 -11.92
N LEU A 112 -1.75 9.87 -12.85
CA LEU A 112 -2.33 9.48 -14.14
C LEU A 112 -1.25 8.94 -15.10
N SER A 113 -1.69 8.14 -16.08
CA SER A 113 -0.86 7.67 -17.18
C SER A 113 -1.28 8.38 -18.48
N SER A 114 -0.30 8.78 -19.30
CA SER A 114 -0.55 9.29 -20.64
C SER A 114 -0.87 8.19 -21.67
N HIS A 115 -0.72 6.92 -21.28
CA HIS A 115 -0.84 5.77 -22.19
C HIS A 115 -2.15 5.00 -22.04
N GLY A 116 -3.00 5.37 -21.08
CA GLY A 116 -4.29 4.72 -20.89
C GLY A 116 -4.95 5.04 -19.56
N THR A 117 -6.00 4.29 -19.25
CA THR A 117 -6.75 4.45 -18.00
C THR A 117 -5.98 3.84 -16.82
N VAL A 118 -6.23 4.36 -15.62
CA VAL A 118 -5.67 3.84 -14.38
C VAL A 118 -6.77 3.52 -13.37
N ASN A 119 -6.49 2.65 -12.41
CA ASN A 119 -7.36 2.41 -11.26
C ASN A 119 -6.73 3.00 -10.01
N ARG A 120 -7.54 3.67 -9.16
CA ARG A 120 -7.03 4.34 -7.96
C ARG A 120 -8.00 4.21 -6.80
N GLY A 121 -7.45 3.96 -5.62
CA GLY A 121 -8.18 4.07 -4.37
C GLY A 121 -8.42 5.55 -4.01
N VAL A 122 -9.60 6.07 -4.32
CA VAL A 122 -9.98 7.44 -3.98
C VAL A 122 -10.27 7.53 -2.48
N CYS A 123 -9.56 8.43 -1.80
CA CYS A 123 -9.68 8.66 -0.37
C CYS A 123 -10.79 9.68 -0.07
N SER A 124 -11.68 9.35 0.84
CA SER A 124 -12.57 10.30 1.51
C SER A 124 -11.89 10.81 2.77
N VAL A 125 -11.86 12.13 2.95
CA VAL A 125 -11.14 12.79 4.05
C VAL A 125 -12.10 13.74 4.76
N ASN A 126 -12.13 13.70 6.10
CA ASN A 126 -12.95 14.64 6.87
C ASN A 126 -12.24 15.98 7.08
N GLU A 127 -12.93 16.94 7.71
CA GLU A 127 -12.41 18.29 8.00
C GLU A 127 -11.16 18.29 8.90
N GLU A 128 -10.96 17.25 9.67
CA GLU A 128 -9.81 17.08 10.56
C GLU A 128 -8.58 16.46 9.84
N GLY A 129 -8.71 16.13 8.54
CA GLY A 129 -7.66 15.48 7.76
C GLY A 129 -7.54 13.96 7.97
N ASN A 130 -8.55 13.34 8.60
CA ASN A 130 -8.55 11.89 8.79
C ASN A 130 -9.27 11.18 7.64
N LEU A 131 -8.74 10.03 7.26
CA LEU A 131 -9.37 9.12 6.30
C LEU A 131 -10.71 8.64 6.85
N THR A 132 -11.74 8.63 5.99
CA THR A 132 -13.07 8.07 6.32
C THR A 132 -13.44 6.91 5.41
N GLY A 133 -12.68 6.65 4.37
CA GLY A 133 -12.86 5.52 3.48
C GLY A 133 -11.96 5.60 2.25
N VAL A 134 -11.78 4.47 1.61
CA VAL A 134 -11.07 4.34 0.32
C VAL A 134 -11.98 3.58 -0.64
N VAL A 135 -12.29 4.18 -1.77
CA VAL A 135 -13.11 3.55 -2.83
C VAL A 135 -12.25 3.34 -4.06
N GLU A 136 -12.11 2.10 -4.48
CA GLU A 136 -11.42 1.79 -5.74
C GLU A 136 -12.24 2.29 -6.91
N ARG A 137 -11.70 3.28 -7.65
CA ARG A 137 -12.29 3.83 -8.87
C ARG A 137 -11.53 3.30 -10.07
N LEU A 138 -12.26 2.85 -11.08
CA LEU A 138 -11.71 2.13 -12.23
C LEU A 138 -11.76 2.99 -13.49
N ASN A 139 -10.84 2.68 -14.42
CA ASN A 139 -10.80 3.29 -15.75
C ASN A 139 -10.75 4.83 -15.69
N ILE A 140 -9.93 5.35 -14.78
CA ILE A 140 -9.74 6.80 -14.65
C ILE A 140 -8.87 7.29 -15.81
N SER A 141 -9.32 8.34 -16.49
CA SER A 141 -8.59 9.02 -17.56
C SER A 141 -8.87 10.51 -17.57
N GLU A 142 -7.95 11.27 -18.14
CA GLU A 142 -8.13 12.69 -18.42
C GLU A 142 -8.46 12.89 -19.90
N LYS A 143 -9.51 13.67 -20.17
CA LYS A 143 -9.94 14.06 -21.52
C LYS A 143 -10.23 15.56 -21.51
N GLU A 144 -9.53 16.32 -22.34
CA GLU A 144 -9.71 17.77 -22.47
C GLU A 144 -9.66 18.53 -21.13
N GLY A 145 -8.70 18.16 -20.26
CA GLY A 145 -8.53 18.79 -18.93
C GLY A 145 -9.57 18.36 -17.88
N THR A 146 -10.38 17.35 -18.16
CA THR A 146 -11.37 16.83 -17.23
C THR A 146 -11.08 15.36 -16.92
N ILE A 147 -11.09 15.00 -15.64
CA ILE A 147 -10.81 13.65 -15.18
C ILE A 147 -12.12 12.90 -14.97
N PHE A 148 -12.23 11.72 -15.55
CA PHE A 148 -13.40 10.86 -15.44
C PHE A 148 -13.00 9.46 -14.95
N ALA A 149 -13.91 8.83 -14.19
CA ALA A 149 -13.87 7.40 -13.88
C ALA A 149 -15.03 6.70 -14.60
N GLU A 150 -14.75 5.61 -15.31
CA GLU A 150 -15.73 4.85 -16.09
C GLU A 150 -15.98 3.50 -15.40
N ASP A 151 -16.49 3.53 -14.16
CA ASP A 151 -16.71 2.37 -13.29
C ASP A 151 -18.15 2.19 -12.82
N GLY A 152 -19.05 3.06 -13.26
CA GLY A 152 -20.46 3.06 -12.87
C GLY A 152 -20.79 3.73 -11.55
N PHE A 153 -19.79 4.22 -10.79
CA PHE A 153 -20.00 5.00 -9.57
C PHE A 153 -20.16 6.48 -9.86
N GLU A 154 -20.88 7.18 -8.99
CA GLU A 154 -20.97 8.64 -9.00
C GLU A 154 -20.03 9.25 -7.92
N PRO A 155 -19.51 10.45 -8.12
CA PRO A 155 -19.53 11.22 -9.36
C PRO A 155 -18.62 10.60 -10.43
N LYS A 156 -19.04 10.63 -11.70
CA LYS A 156 -18.17 10.17 -12.81
C LYS A 156 -16.99 11.10 -13.03
N GLN A 157 -17.22 12.41 -12.89
CA GLN A 157 -16.17 13.42 -12.96
C GLN A 157 -15.49 13.55 -11.61
N LEU A 158 -14.16 13.46 -11.60
CA LEU A 158 -13.32 13.61 -10.42
C LEU A 158 -12.63 14.98 -10.43
N SER A 159 -12.44 15.56 -9.25
CA SER A 159 -11.70 16.81 -9.10
C SER A 159 -10.19 16.55 -9.28
N GLU A 160 -9.48 17.55 -9.82
CA GLU A 160 -8.01 17.55 -9.84
C GLU A 160 -7.39 17.45 -8.43
N GLN A 161 -8.13 17.95 -7.43
CA GLN A 161 -7.72 17.90 -6.02
C GLN A 161 -8.08 16.59 -5.31
N THR A 162 -8.70 15.64 -6.04
CA THR A 162 -9.01 14.32 -5.48
C THR A 162 -7.76 13.66 -4.94
N ILE A 163 -7.82 13.21 -3.70
CA ILE A 163 -6.73 12.48 -3.05
C ILE A 163 -6.89 10.99 -3.30
N VAL A 164 -5.79 10.35 -3.66
CA VAL A 164 -5.76 8.92 -3.92
C VAL A 164 -4.67 8.20 -3.10
N SER A 165 -4.94 6.97 -2.78
CA SER A 165 -3.99 6.03 -2.20
C SER A 165 -3.11 5.42 -3.27
N MET A 166 -1.80 5.43 -3.02
CA MET A 166 -0.81 4.69 -3.79
C MET A 166 -0.14 3.59 -2.93
N ASN A 167 -0.87 3.07 -1.93
CA ASN A 167 -0.39 2.05 -0.97
C ASN A 167 0.83 2.47 -0.15
N PHE A 168 0.97 3.77 0.13
CA PHE A 168 1.97 4.24 1.08
C PHE A 168 1.33 4.46 2.45
N TRP A 169 1.51 3.51 3.34
CA TRP A 169 0.92 3.48 4.67
C TRP A 169 1.96 3.65 5.76
N CYS A 170 1.57 4.26 6.89
CA CYS A 170 2.40 4.42 8.09
C CYS A 170 1.69 3.77 9.28
N PHE A 171 2.33 2.82 9.92
CA PHE A 171 1.77 2.02 10.99
C PHE A 171 2.63 1.99 12.24
N HIS A 172 1.98 1.83 13.38
CA HIS A 172 2.58 1.39 14.64
C HIS A 172 2.58 -0.16 14.67
N PRO A 173 3.53 -0.82 15.34
CA PRO A 173 3.58 -2.28 15.43
C PRO A 173 2.32 -2.96 16.00
N SER A 174 1.47 -2.24 16.74
CA SER A 174 0.16 -2.73 17.18
C SER A 174 -0.75 -3.22 16.04
N ILE A 175 -0.47 -2.77 14.79
CA ILE A 175 -1.19 -3.24 13.60
C ILE A 175 -1.07 -4.76 13.41
N PHE A 176 0.03 -5.37 13.82
CA PHE A 176 0.25 -6.81 13.66
C PHE A 176 -0.73 -7.63 14.48
N GLU A 177 -0.93 -7.28 15.77
CA GLU A 177 -1.91 -7.96 16.62
C GLU A 177 -3.33 -7.75 16.08
N TYR A 178 -3.66 -6.51 15.69
CA TYR A 178 -4.96 -6.16 15.13
C TYR A 178 -5.22 -6.92 13.82
N SER A 179 -4.25 -6.90 12.88
CA SER A 179 -4.35 -7.62 11.61
C SER A 179 -4.45 -9.13 11.79
N SER A 180 -3.76 -9.70 12.78
CA SER A 180 -3.82 -11.13 13.05
C SER A 180 -5.23 -11.57 13.43
N LYS A 181 -5.94 -10.81 14.29
CA LYS A 181 -7.34 -11.07 14.63
C LYS A 181 -8.24 -10.99 13.41
N LEU A 182 -8.14 -9.90 12.64
CA LEU A 182 -8.93 -9.72 11.43
C LEU A 182 -8.63 -10.78 10.35
N PHE A 183 -7.41 -11.27 10.28
CA PHE A 183 -7.06 -12.32 9.33
C PHE A 183 -7.73 -13.65 9.69
N HIS A 184 -7.82 -14.00 10.98
CA HIS A 184 -8.57 -15.17 11.41
C HIS A 184 -10.07 -15.07 11.05
N ASP A 185 -10.69 -13.90 11.26
CA ASP A 185 -12.08 -13.68 10.88
C ASP A 185 -12.26 -13.79 9.35
N PHE A 186 -11.36 -13.17 8.60
CA PHE A 186 -11.33 -13.26 7.14
C PHE A 186 -11.21 -14.70 6.64
N LEU A 187 -10.38 -15.52 7.28
CA LEU A 187 -10.24 -16.93 6.93
C LEU A 187 -11.54 -17.72 7.14
N GLN A 188 -12.27 -17.45 8.22
CA GLN A 188 -13.58 -18.10 8.48
C GLN A 188 -14.63 -17.66 7.46
N GLU A 189 -14.66 -16.40 7.08
CA GLU A 189 -15.66 -15.84 6.17
C GLU A 189 -15.36 -16.15 4.71
N ARG A 190 -14.09 -16.00 4.28
CA ARG A 190 -13.68 -15.96 2.88
C ARG A 190 -12.51 -16.88 2.52
N GLY A 191 -11.98 -17.63 3.47
CA GLY A 191 -10.82 -18.51 3.24
C GLY A 191 -11.09 -19.62 2.21
N ALA A 192 -12.35 -20.05 2.06
CA ALA A 192 -12.76 -21.01 1.03
C ALA A 192 -12.85 -20.43 -0.39
N GLU A 193 -12.73 -19.12 -0.57
CA GLU A 193 -12.67 -18.48 -1.88
C GLU A 193 -11.22 -18.47 -2.37
N GLU A 194 -10.85 -19.26 -3.38
CA GLU A 194 -9.46 -19.40 -3.88
C GLU A 194 -8.77 -18.08 -4.24
N LYS A 195 -9.54 -17.06 -4.62
CA LYS A 195 -9.04 -15.76 -5.09
C LYS A 195 -9.27 -14.61 -4.10
N SER A 196 -9.84 -14.89 -2.91
CA SER A 196 -10.04 -13.85 -1.90
C SER A 196 -8.70 -13.27 -1.46
N GLU A 197 -8.67 -11.98 -1.13
CA GLU A 197 -7.47 -11.29 -0.67
C GLU A 197 -7.77 -10.43 0.56
N PHE A 198 -6.89 -10.50 1.52
CA PHE A 198 -6.86 -9.70 2.73
C PHE A 198 -5.96 -8.48 2.48
N PHE A 199 -6.57 -7.34 2.16
CA PHE A 199 -5.87 -6.12 1.76
C PHE A 199 -5.67 -5.15 2.92
N ILE A 200 -4.64 -4.32 2.85
CA ILE A 200 -4.38 -3.25 3.82
C ILE A 200 -5.56 -2.28 3.97
N PRO A 201 -6.22 -1.79 2.88
CA PRO A 201 -7.40 -0.93 3.02
C PRO A 201 -8.53 -1.53 3.85
N LEU A 202 -8.75 -2.86 3.79
CA LEU A 202 -9.74 -3.54 4.62
C LEU A 202 -9.38 -3.46 6.11
N VAL A 203 -8.11 -3.64 6.45
CA VAL A 203 -7.64 -3.52 7.83
C VAL A 203 -7.80 -2.09 8.34
N ALA A 204 -7.44 -1.10 7.52
CA ALA A 204 -7.57 0.31 7.86
C ALA A 204 -9.05 0.71 8.05
N ASP A 205 -9.93 0.24 7.17
CA ASP A 205 -11.38 0.48 7.26
C ASP A 205 -11.97 -0.09 8.57
N ARG A 206 -11.65 -1.35 8.88
CA ARG A 206 -12.07 -1.98 10.13
C ARG A 206 -11.53 -1.24 11.35
N PHE A 207 -10.24 -0.87 11.34
CA PHE A 207 -9.61 -0.13 12.44
C PHE A 207 -10.33 1.18 12.75
N MET A 208 -10.75 1.93 11.73
CA MET A 208 -11.50 3.17 11.89
C MET A 208 -12.94 2.91 12.34
N ASN A 209 -13.66 2.00 11.67
CA ASN A 209 -15.09 1.77 11.90
C ASN A 209 -15.38 1.08 13.24
N GLU A 210 -14.46 0.29 13.76
CA GLU A 210 -14.57 -0.32 15.10
C GLU A 210 -14.13 0.61 16.23
N GLY A 211 -13.69 1.83 15.91
CA GLY A 211 -13.24 2.81 16.88
C GLY A 211 -11.91 2.46 17.56
N ALA A 212 -11.10 1.59 16.94
CA ALA A 212 -9.78 1.24 17.44
C ALA A 212 -8.78 2.39 17.32
N GLY A 213 -9.02 3.32 16.37
CA GLY A 213 -8.21 4.51 16.17
C GLY A 213 -8.58 5.27 14.90
N LYS A 214 -7.69 6.13 14.46
CA LYS A 214 -7.83 6.94 13.25
C LYS A 214 -6.68 6.70 12.28
N VAL A 215 -6.89 7.08 11.02
CA VAL A 215 -5.89 7.09 9.97
C VAL A 215 -5.80 8.52 9.42
N GLU A 216 -4.69 9.21 9.64
CA GLU A 216 -4.47 10.54 9.08
C GLU A 216 -4.10 10.45 7.59
N VAL A 217 -4.57 11.41 6.80
CA VAL A 217 -4.14 11.54 5.40
C VAL A 217 -3.04 12.58 5.33
N ILE A 218 -1.83 12.15 4.99
CA ILE A 218 -0.65 13.02 4.84
C ILE A 218 -0.57 13.47 3.39
N PRO A 219 -0.92 14.72 3.04
CA PRO A 219 -0.88 15.15 1.65
C PRO A 219 0.57 15.31 1.18
N THR A 220 0.89 14.80 -0.01
CA THR A 220 2.18 14.99 -0.66
C THR A 220 2.04 15.75 -1.97
N THR A 221 3.08 16.51 -2.31
CA THR A 221 3.26 17.15 -3.63
C THR A 221 4.11 16.32 -4.57
N ALA A 222 4.59 15.16 -4.11
CA ALA A 222 5.40 14.27 -4.92
C ALA A 222 4.61 13.72 -6.11
N ILE A 223 5.32 13.51 -7.21
CA ILE A 223 4.81 12.75 -8.35
C ILE A 223 5.05 11.28 -8.05
N TRP A 224 4.03 10.48 -8.25
CA TRP A 224 4.14 9.04 -8.18
C TRP A 224 4.40 8.48 -9.58
N PHE A 225 5.31 7.52 -9.68
CA PHE A 225 5.58 6.78 -10.90
C PHE A 225 5.44 5.28 -10.63
N GLY A 226 4.63 4.61 -11.45
CA GLY A 226 4.54 3.17 -11.54
C GLY A 226 4.50 2.75 -13.01
N VAL A 227 4.90 1.54 -13.31
CA VAL A 227 4.83 1.01 -14.68
C VAL A 227 3.50 0.30 -14.85
N THR A 228 2.43 1.07 -15.05
CA THR A 228 1.08 0.52 -15.34
C THR A 228 1.04 -0.09 -16.73
N TYR A 229 1.64 0.60 -17.71
CA TYR A 229 1.80 0.13 -19.07
C TYR A 229 3.27 -0.01 -19.42
N LYS A 230 3.64 -0.99 -20.22
CA LYS A 230 5.03 -1.16 -20.69
C LYS A 230 5.58 0.10 -21.38
N ALA A 231 4.70 0.89 -22.00
CA ALA A 231 5.03 2.15 -22.65
C ALA A 231 5.38 3.28 -21.65
N ASP A 232 5.01 3.18 -20.37
CA ASP A 232 5.37 4.15 -19.33
C ASP A 232 6.86 4.05 -18.94
N ALA A 233 7.48 2.87 -19.07
CA ALA A 233 8.82 2.60 -18.55
C ALA A 233 9.93 3.57 -19.03
N PRO A 234 10.00 4.01 -20.30
CA PRO A 234 11.01 4.98 -20.74
C PRO A 234 10.82 6.36 -20.09
N ALA A 235 9.56 6.83 -19.97
CA ALA A 235 9.26 8.12 -19.35
C ALA A 235 9.54 8.11 -17.85
N VAL A 236 9.17 7.03 -17.16
CA VAL A 236 9.49 6.81 -15.74
C VAL A 236 10.99 6.80 -15.49
N ARG A 237 11.77 6.09 -16.34
CA ARG A 237 13.24 6.07 -16.23
C ARG A 237 13.84 7.46 -16.41
N ALA A 238 13.45 8.18 -17.46
CA ALA A 238 13.92 9.53 -17.70
C ALA A 238 13.56 10.50 -16.56
N ALA A 239 12.36 10.37 -15.98
CA ALA A 239 11.94 11.19 -14.85
C ALA A 239 12.81 10.92 -13.60
N ILE A 240 13.09 9.65 -13.30
CA ILE A 240 13.95 9.26 -12.16
C ILE A 240 15.40 9.70 -12.36
N GLU A 241 15.94 9.62 -13.59
CA GLU A 241 17.31 10.04 -13.90
C GLU A 241 17.53 11.57 -13.76
N ASN A 242 16.44 12.36 -13.79
CA ASN A 242 16.48 13.82 -13.66
C ASN A 242 16.18 14.32 -12.22
N LEU A 243 16.01 13.43 -11.26
CA LEU A 243 15.83 13.73 -9.82
C LEU A 243 17.15 13.79 -9.08
#